data_63c89ad6c196ae64583331387212e721
#
_entry.id   63c89ad6c196ae64583331387212e721
#
_cell.length_a   1.000
_cell.length_b   1.000
_cell.length_c   1.000
_cell.angle_alpha   90.00
_cell.angle_beta   90.00
_cell.angle_gamma   90.00
#
_symmetry.space_group_name_H-M   'P 1'
#
loop_
_entity.id
_entity.type
_entity.pdbx_description
1 polymer ?
#
loop_
_entity_poly.entity_id
_entity_poly.type
_entity_poly.pdbx_seq_one_letter_code
_entity_poly.pdbx_strand_id
1 'polypeptide(L)'
;MSPIPDHGGNLDAARRRFPAAPEPWIDLSTGINPWPYPLPTLAPELWQRLPGEAALEALAAAAARYYGAPGPEHVATAPGSQALIQLLPRLRPPGRVCVEEPTYAEHALAWSAAGHSVGPFSPSPLPDVTVLVNPNNPDGRRTTAGAVREMARRSGRRGGWLVVDEAFADVAPELSAAVHVGTPGLIVLRSFGKFFGLAGLRLGFALAEPALAARLREAFGPWPVAGPALEIARAAFADESWISSTRRRLAEAAARLDALLAARGLRVLGGTDLYRLASHDDAQAIFARLGAAGILVRRFEIDPHWLRFGLPPDEAAWRRLEEALT
;
A
#
# COMPACT_ATOMS: atom_id res chain seq x y z
N MET A 1 -2.05 -7.33 25.74
CA MET A 1 -1.60 -7.21 24.34
C MET A 1 -2.85 -7.06 23.48
N SER A 2 -3.01 -5.95 22.78
CA SER A 2 -4.09 -5.84 21.79
C SER A 2 -3.94 -6.94 20.73
N PRO A 3 -5.02 -7.59 20.29
CA PRO A 3 -4.93 -8.60 19.25
C PRO A 3 -4.28 -7.98 18.00
N ILE A 4 -3.35 -8.70 17.37
CA ILE A 4 -2.77 -8.29 16.09
C ILE A 4 -3.92 -8.20 15.08
N PRO A 5 -4.10 -7.06 14.40
CA PRO A 5 -5.16 -6.92 13.41
C PRO A 5 -5.10 -8.05 12.37
N ASP A 6 -6.24 -8.61 12.02
CA ASP A 6 -6.31 -9.58 10.94
C ASP A 6 -5.93 -8.89 9.63
N HIS A 7 -4.72 -9.15 9.10
CA HIS A 7 -4.25 -8.61 7.82
C HIS A 7 -4.55 -9.61 6.70
N GLY A 8 -4.80 -9.11 5.48
CA GLY A 8 -4.88 -9.96 4.29
C GLY A 8 -3.58 -10.71 4.01
N GLY A 9 -3.64 -11.75 3.19
CA GLY A 9 -2.47 -12.54 2.77
C GLY A 9 -2.12 -13.72 3.70
N ASN A 10 -2.89 -13.96 4.76
CA ASN A 10 -2.62 -15.06 5.69
C ASN A 10 -3.33 -16.36 5.26
N LEU A 11 -2.82 -16.98 4.18
CA LEU A 11 -3.36 -18.24 3.67
C LEU A 11 -3.23 -19.40 4.65
N ASP A 12 -2.22 -19.40 5.52
CA ASP A 12 -2.07 -20.45 6.53
C ASP A 12 -3.18 -20.41 7.58
N ALA A 13 -3.60 -19.22 7.99
CA ALA A 13 -4.76 -19.05 8.84
C ALA A 13 -6.07 -19.45 8.12
N ALA A 14 -6.19 -19.14 6.83
CA ALA A 14 -7.32 -19.54 6.00
C ALA A 14 -7.41 -21.07 5.88
N ARG A 15 -6.31 -21.77 5.60
CA ARG A 15 -6.25 -23.24 5.55
C ARG A 15 -6.66 -23.89 6.88
N ARG A 16 -6.19 -23.34 7.99
CA ARG A 16 -6.64 -23.86 9.33
C ARG A 16 -8.13 -23.66 9.58
N ARG A 17 -8.67 -22.54 9.10
CA ARG A 17 -10.10 -22.21 9.28
C ARG A 17 -11.01 -23.03 8.36
N PHE A 18 -10.56 -23.37 7.16
CA PHE A 18 -11.31 -24.08 6.13
C PHE A 18 -10.51 -25.29 5.61
N PRO A 19 -10.29 -26.33 6.43
CA PRO A 19 -9.40 -27.44 6.11
C PRO A 19 -9.87 -28.33 4.94
N ALA A 20 -11.15 -28.25 4.57
CA ALA A 20 -11.73 -28.98 3.44
C ALA A 20 -11.80 -28.14 2.15
N ALA A 21 -11.29 -26.90 2.17
CA ALA A 21 -11.32 -26.03 1.00
C ALA A 21 -10.39 -26.56 -0.12
N PRO A 22 -10.78 -26.42 -1.40
CA PRO A 22 -9.98 -26.89 -2.51
C PRO A 22 -8.72 -26.04 -2.72
N GLU A 23 -7.62 -26.69 -3.09
CA GLU A 23 -6.38 -26.05 -3.57
C GLU A 23 -6.41 -25.90 -5.10
N PRO A 24 -5.64 -24.97 -5.67
CA PRO A 24 -4.93 -23.91 -4.97
C PRO A 24 -5.87 -22.84 -4.42
N TRP A 25 -5.48 -22.21 -3.30
CA TRP A 25 -6.18 -21.05 -2.77
C TRP A 25 -6.04 -19.84 -3.69
N ILE A 26 -7.13 -19.09 -3.80
CA ILE A 26 -7.18 -17.80 -4.48
C ILE A 26 -7.15 -16.70 -3.40
N ASP A 27 -6.03 -15.96 -3.31
CA ASP A 27 -5.90 -14.85 -2.36
C ASP A 27 -6.40 -13.53 -2.96
N LEU A 28 -7.64 -13.17 -2.63
CA LEU A 28 -8.25 -11.87 -2.93
C LEU A 28 -8.29 -10.94 -1.71
N SER A 29 -7.60 -11.30 -0.61
CA SER A 29 -7.60 -10.50 0.62
C SER A 29 -6.63 -9.32 0.60
N THR A 30 -5.71 -9.32 -0.36
CA THR A 30 -4.72 -8.25 -0.56
C THR A 30 -5.12 -7.33 -1.72
N GLY A 31 -4.61 -6.11 -1.74
CA GLY A 31 -4.72 -5.21 -2.89
C GLY A 31 -3.44 -5.27 -3.73
N ILE A 32 -3.01 -6.48 -4.11
CA ILE A 32 -1.80 -6.71 -4.90
C ILE A 32 -2.20 -7.05 -6.32
N ASN A 33 -1.53 -6.46 -7.30
CA ASN A 33 -1.71 -6.81 -8.71
C ASN A 33 -1.48 -8.31 -8.91
N PRO A 34 -2.47 -9.06 -9.42
CA PRO A 34 -2.34 -10.50 -9.64
C PRO A 34 -1.47 -10.86 -10.85
N TRP A 35 -1.06 -9.87 -11.67
CA TRP A 35 -0.17 -10.01 -12.82
C TRP A 35 1.15 -9.31 -12.54
N PRO A 36 2.11 -9.98 -11.88
CA PRO A 36 3.33 -9.33 -11.45
C PRO A 36 4.20 -8.89 -12.65
N TYR A 37 5.03 -7.88 -12.41
CA TYR A 37 6.08 -7.49 -13.33
C TYR A 37 6.98 -8.71 -13.62
N PRO A 38 7.28 -9.00 -14.89
CA PRO A 38 8.12 -10.14 -15.25
C PRO A 38 9.52 -9.98 -14.69
N LEU A 39 10.01 -11.02 -14.00
CA LEU A 39 11.33 -10.98 -13.40
C LEU A 39 12.41 -11.11 -14.47
N PRO A 40 13.36 -10.17 -14.56
CA PRO A 40 14.51 -10.30 -15.44
C PRO A 40 15.44 -11.42 -14.94
N THR A 41 16.26 -11.96 -15.84
CA THR A 41 17.39 -12.82 -15.42
C THR A 41 18.39 -11.97 -14.64
N LEU A 42 18.65 -12.38 -13.40
CA LEU A 42 19.55 -11.67 -12.50
C LEU A 42 20.92 -12.36 -12.46
N ALA A 43 21.98 -11.54 -12.47
CA ALA A 43 23.34 -12.06 -12.27
C ALA A 43 23.48 -12.67 -10.86
N PRO A 44 24.20 -13.81 -10.72
CA PRO A 44 24.39 -14.46 -9.42
C PRO A 44 24.99 -13.55 -8.35
N GLU A 45 25.83 -12.61 -8.74
CA GLU A 45 26.49 -11.63 -7.86
C GLU A 45 25.51 -10.76 -7.08
N LEU A 46 24.32 -10.51 -7.64
CA LEU A 46 23.27 -9.74 -6.95
C LEU A 46 22.73 -10.46 -5.70
N TRP A 47 22.88 -11.78 -5.64
CA TRP A 47 22.51 -12.60 -4.50
C TRP A 47 23.64 -12.83 -3.52
N GLN A 48 24.90 -12.78 -4.00
CA GLN A 48 26.07 -13.17 -3.25
C GLN A 48 26.80 -12.00 -2.60
N ARG A 49 26.65 -10.79 -3.15
CA ARG A 49 27.35 -9.59 -2.68
C ARG A 49 26.40 -8.61 -2.02
N LEU A 50 26.92 -7.85 -1.08
CA LEU A 50 26.19 -6.70 -0.53
C LEU A 50 25.99 -5.64 -1.63
N PRO A 51 24.82 -4.97 -1.67
CA PRO A 51 24.55 -3.94 -2.65
C PRO A 51 25.54 -2.77 -2.54
N GLY A 52 26.07 -2.33 -3.67
CA GLY A 52 26.93 -1.15 -3.72
C GLY A 52 26.12 0.14 -3.58
N GLU A 53 26.78 1.20 -3.10
CA GLU A 53 26.19 2.54 -2.94
C GLU A 53 25.66 3.09 -4.27
N ALA A 54 26.43 2.96 -5.36
CA ALA A 54 26.00 3.36 -6.70
C ALA A 54 24.70 2.70 -7.18
N ALA A 55 24.44 1.44 -6.78
CA ALA A 55 23.19 0.76 -7.12
C ALA A 55 21.99 1.34 -6.35
N LEU A 56 22.18 1.69 -5.07
CA LEU A 56 21.18 2.39 -4.26
C LEU A 56 20.87 3.79 -4.81
N GLU A 57 21.88 4.54 -5.19
CA GLU A 57 21.74 5.87 -5.82
C GLU A 57 21.01 5.78 -7.16
N ALA A 58 21.37 4.79 -8.00
CA ALA A 58 20.69 4.55 -9.27
C ALA A 58 19.21 4.21 -9.10
N LEU A 59 18.88 3.40 -8.06
CA LEU A 59 17.47 3.13 -7.72
C LEU A 59 16.76 4.37 -7.21
N ALA A 60 17.38 5.18 -6.34
CA ALA A 60 16.79 6.42 -5.84
C ALA A 60 16.50 7.39 -6.99
N ALA A 61 17.41 7.52 -7.96
CA ALA A 61 17.21 8.33 -9.16
C ALA A 61 16.07 7.79 -10.05
N ALA A 62 15.98 6.47 -10.23
CA ALA A 62 14.88 5.85 -10.97
C ALA A 62 13.53 6.07 -10.27
N ALA A 63 13.49 5.89 -8.95
CA ALA A 63 12.28 6.12 -8.13
C ALA A 63 11.85 7.60 -8.16
N ALA A 64 12.80 8.55 -8.07
CA ALA A 64 12.51 9.97 -8.16
C ALA A 64 11.82 10.30 -9.50
N ARG A 65 12.35 9.81 -10.61
CA ARG A 65 11.74 10.00 -11.95
C ARG A 65 10.36 9.36 -12.04
N TYR A 66 10.23 8.12 -11.63
CA TYR A 66 8.98 7.37 -11.73
C TYR A 66 7.85 7.99 -10.90
N TYR A 67 8.15 8.39 -9.67
CA TYR A 67 7.17 8.99 -8.76
C TYR A 67 6.99 10.50 -8.96
N GLY A 68 7.86 11.15 -9.74
CA GLY A 68 7.82 12.61 -9.97
C GLY A 68 8.37 13.43 -8.82
N ALA A 69 9.25 12.87 -7.99
CA ALA A 69 9.98 13.64 -6.96
C ALA A 69 11.05 14.54 -7.61
N PRO A 70 11.43 15.68 -6.97
CA PRO A 70 12.36 16.65 -7.57
C PRO A 70 13.75 16.08 -7.87
N GLY A 71 14.23 15.11 -7.07
CA GLY A 71 15.52 14.48 -7.26
C GLY A 71 15.76 13.30 -6.32
N PRO A 72 16.84 12.53 -6.52
CA PRO A 72 17.18 11.37 -5.70
C PRO A 72 17.48 11.72 -4.24
N GLU A 73 17.91 12.93 -3.94
CA GLU A 73 18.14 13.42 -2.58
C GLU A 73 16.85 13.42 -1.72
N HIS A 74 15.71 13.49 -2.37
CA HIS A 74 14.39 13.40 -1.74
C HIS A 74 13.94 11.98 -1.44
N VAL A 75 14.67 10.95 -1.86
CA VAL A 75 14.24 9.54 -1.80
C VAL A 75 15.00 8.78 -0.71
N ALA A 76 14.27 8.11 0.18
CA ALA A 76 14.82 7.09 1.07
C ALA A 76 14.22 5.72 0.72
N THR A 77 15.08 4.75 0.42
CA THR A 77 14.70 3.37 0.12
C THR A 77 14.60 2.55 1.41
N ALA A 78 13.62 1.66 1.50
CA ALA A 78 13.35 0.87 2.71
C ALA A 78 12.95 -0.57 2.40
N PRO A 79 13.09 -1.51 3.36
CA PRO A 79 12.64 -2.88 3.23
C PRO A 79 11.11 -2.98 3.34
N GLY A 80 10.40 -2.38 2.39
CA GLY A 80 8.95 -2.21 2.33
C GLY A 80 8.47 -0.96 3.05
N SER A 81 7.30 -0.43 2.64
CA SER A 81 6.68 0.74 3.29
C SER A 81 6.34 0.50 4.76
N GLN A 82 6.12 -0.75 5.18
CA GLN A 82 5.88 -1.09 6.59
C GLN A 82 7.05 -0.69 7.50
N ALA A 83 8.29 -0.85 7.04
CA ALA A 83 9.46 -0.42 7.82
C ALA A 83 9.48 1.10 8.02
N LEU A 84 9.03 1.86 7.03
CA LEU A 84 8.88 3.32 7.13
C LEU A 84 7.76 3.71 8.11
N ILE A 85 6.61 3.02 8.06
CA ILE A 85 5.50 3.22 8.99
C ILE A 85 5.97 3.02 10.44
N GLN A 86 6.81 2.02 10.69
CA GLN A 86 7.35 1.73 12.03
C GLN A 86 8.48 2.69 12.45
N LEU A 87 9.24 3.22 11.49
CA LEU A 87 10.39 4.09 11.79
C LEU A 87 9.98 5.55 12.02
N LEU A 88 9.10 6.10 11.16
CA LEU A 88 8.73 7.53 11.18
C LEU A 88 8.31 8.05 12.56
N PRO A 89 7.48 7.34 13.35
CA PRO A 89 7.09 7.78 14.67
C PRO A 89 8.26 8.02 15.63
N ARG A 90 9.36 7.28 15.47
CA ARG A 90 10.55 7.34 16.32
C ARG A 90 11.48 8.52 15.98
N LEU A 91 11.24 9.16 14.84
CA LEU A 91 12.04 10.31 14.40
C LEU A 91 11.51 11.65 14.94
N ARG A 92 10.45 11.62 15.76
CA ARG A 92 9.89 12.80 16.42
C ARG A 92 9.71 12.55 17.93
N PRO A 93 9.78 13.61 18.76
CA PRO A 93 9.30 13.51 20.14
C PRO A 93 7.80 13.21 20.17
N PRO A 94 7.30 12.53 21.22
CA PRO A 94 5.88 12.27 21.39
C PRO A 94 5.03 13.54 21.26
N GLY A 95 3.91 13.41 20.56
CA GLY A 95 3.00 14.52 20.27
C GLY A 95 1.64 13.99 19.83
N ARG A 96 0.77 14.87 19.33
CA ARG A 96 -0.56 14.50 18.86
C ARG A 96 -0.54 14.11 17.41
N VAL A 97 -1.13 12.95 17.11
CA VAL A 97 -1.22 12.39 15.77
C VAL A 97 -2.68 12.16 15.41
N CYS A 98 -3.08 12.65 14.27
CA CYS A 98 -4.36 12.34 13.65
C CYS A 98 -4.14 11.29 12.55
N VAL A 99 -4.87 10.19 12.63
CA VAL A 99 -4.98 9.21 11.53
C VAL A 99 -6.40 9.27 11.01
N GLU A 100 -6.56 9.50 9.71
CA GLU A 100 -7.89 9.62 9.10
C GLU A 100 -8.50 8.24 8.88
N GLU A 101 -9.36 7.83 9.79
CA GLU A 101 -10.02 6.52 9.81
C GLU A 101 -11.35 6.51 9.01
N PRO A 102 -11.85 5.31 8.60
CA PRO A 102 -11.16 4.01 8.67
C PRO A 102 -10.03 3.94 7.65
N THR A 103 -8.90 3.37 8.06
CA THR A 103 -7.75 3.22 7.18
C THR A 103 -6.87 2.02 7.59
N TYR A 104 -5.63 1.94 7.08
CA TYR A 104 -4.67 0.90 7.42
C TYR A 104 -4.22 1.04 8.89
N ALA A 105 -4.65 0.10 9.73
CA ALA A 105 -4.50 0.15 11.18
C ALA A 105 -3.05 0.28 11.68
N GLU A 106 -2.06 -0.18 10.90
CA GLU A 106 -0.65 -0.11 11.27
C GLU A 106 -0.17 1.32 11.50
N HIS A 107 -0.77 2.32 10.86
CA HIS A 107 -0.44 3.72 11.13
C HIS A 107 -0.75 4.09 12.58
N ALA A 108 -1.99 3.88 13.03
CA ALA A 108 -2.37 4.20 14.40
C ALA A 108 -1.55 3.41 15.43
N LEU A 109 -1.33 2.10 15.16
CA LEU A 109 -0.55 1.22 16.02
C LEU A 109 0.90 1.67 16.16
N ALA A 110 1.57 2.00 15.04
CA ALA A 110 2.98 2.40 15.05
C ALA A 110 3.18 3.71 15.80
N TRP A 111 2.31 4.72 15.57
CA TRP A 111 2.38 5.99 16.27
C TRP A 111 2.09 5.84 17.76
N SER A 112 1.08 5.06 18.14
CA SER A 112 0.77 4.77 19.56
C SER A 112 1.91 4.02 20.25
N ALA A 113 2.50 3.01 19.60
CA ALA A 113 3.62 2.24 20.13
C ALA A 113 4.89 3.09 20.36
N ALA A 114 5.05 4.18 19.62
CA ALA A 114 6.13 5.16 19.81
C ALA A 114 5.82 6.23 20.87
N GLY A 115 4.69 6.13 21.57
CA GLY A 115 4.33 7.02 22.66
C GLY A 115 3.57 8.29 22.25
N HIS A 116 3.10 8.37 20.99
CA HIS A 116 2.27 9.48 20.55
C HIS A 116 0.80 9.29 20.97
N SER A 117 0.10 10.42 21.17
CA SER A 117 -1.35 10.44 21.40
C SER A 117 -2.07 10.41 20.05
N VAL A 118 -2.62 9.26 19.66
CA VAL A 118 -3.34 9.07 18.41
C VAL A 118 -4.84 9.26 18.62
N GLY A 119 -5.49 10.01 17.73
CA GLY A 119 -6.92 10.25 17.79
C GLY A 119 -7.49 10.81 16.48
N PRO A 120 -8.80 11.09 16.44
CA PRO A 120 -9.44 11.70 15.29
C PRO A 120 -8.92 13.12 15.06
N PHE A 121 -9.17 13.64 13.84
CA PHE A 121 -8.83 15.02 13.51
C PHE A 121 -9.56 15.99 14.47
N SER A 122 -8.79 16.91 15.05
CA SER A 122 -9.31 18.02 15.83
C SER A 122 -8.77 19.35 15.27
N PRO A 123 -9.63 20.33 15.00
CA PRO A 123 -9.20 21.63 14.50
C PRO A 123 -8.52 22.48 15.59
N SER A 124 -8.72 22.15 16.88
CA SER A 124 -8.11 22.87 18.01
C SER A 124 -7.92 21.94 19.21
N PRO A 125 -6.70 21.76 19.64
CA PRO A 125 -5.45 22.15 18.99
C PRO A 125 -5.12 21.23 17.81
N LEU A 126 -4.54 21.80 16.75
CA LEU A 126 -4.16 21.05 15.56
C LEU A 126 -3.12 19.96 15.88
N PRO A 127 -3.14 18.79 15.20
CA PRO A 127 -2.18 17.71 15.42
C PRO A 127 -0.76 18.11 14.97
N ASP A 128 0.25 17.50 15.63
CA ASP A 128 1.66 17.62 15.23
C ASP A 128 1.97 16.80 13.99
N VAL A 129 1.20 15.71 13.81
CA VAL A 129 1.27 14.85 12.63
C VAL A 129 -0.14 14.51 12.17
N THR A 130 -0.36 14.61 10.87
CA THR A 130 -1.53 14.04 10.20
C THR A 130 -1.08 12.90 9.30
N VAL A 131 -1.77 11.76 9.38
CA VAL A 131 -1.55 10.61 8.49
C VAL A 131 -2.78 10.45 7.61
N LEU A 132 -2.54 10.41 6.31
CA LEU A 132 -3.53 10.23 5.25
C LEU A 132 -3.10 9.04 4.37
N VAL A 133 -4.01 8.12 4.08
CA VAL A 133 -3.79 7.07 3.07
C VAL A 133 -4.50 7.49 1.79
N ASN A 134 -3.79 7.57 0.66
CA ASN A 134 -4.32 8.14 -0.58
C ASN A 134 -3.83 7.43 -1.86
N PRO A 135 -4.68 6.70 -2.60
CA PRO A 135 -6.07 6.37 -2.28
C PRO A 135 -6.20 5.56 -1.00
N ASN A 136 -7.29 5.77 -0.25
CA ASN A 136 -7.46 5.16 1.05
C ASN A 136 -7.76 3.65 0.96
N ASN A 137 -7.33 2.92 1.95
CA ASN A 137 -7.65 1.53 2.20
C ASN A 137 -8.50 1.46 3.49
N PRO A 138 -9.78 1.00 3.44
CA PRO A 138 -10.27 0.07 2.41
C PRO A 138 -11.19 0.67 1.34
N ASP A 139 -11.64 1.90 1.48
CA ASP A 139 -12.77 2.47 0.72
C ASP A 139 -12.38 3.17 -0.59
N GLY A 140 -11.08 3.38 -0.83
CA GLY A 140 -10.58 4.04 -2.03
C GLY A 140 -10.84 5.55 -2.07
N ARG A 141 -11.19 6.21 -0.94
CA ARG A 141 -11.30 7.68 -0.87
C ARG A 141 -10.07 8.34 -1.44
N ARG A 142 -10.28 9.46 -2.13
CA ARG A 142 -9.23 10.18 -2.85
C ARG A 142 -9.13 11.61 -2.39
N THR A 143 -7.91 12.07 -2.16
CA THR A 143 -7.58 13.47 -1.91
C THR A 143 -6.70 13.95 -3.06
N THR A 144 -7.02 15.08 -3.67
CA THR A 144 -6.22 15.61 -4.79
C THR A 144 -4.84 16.03 -4.34
N ALA A 145 -3.84 15.93 -5.23
CA ALA A 145 -2.47 16.36 -4.95
C ALA A 145 -2.39 17.84 -4.47
N GLY A 146 -3.24 18.70 -5.03
CA GLY A 146 -3.35 20.11 -4.62
C GLY A 146 -3.86 20.28 -3.19
N ALA A 147 -4.87 19.50 -2.77
CA ALA A 147 -5.38 19.51 -1.40
C ALA A 147 -4.31 18.98 -0.41
N VAL A 148 -3.62 17.89 -0.76
CA VAL A 148 -2.51 17.36 0.02
C VAL A 148 -1.41 18.41 0.20
N ARG A 149 -1.03 19.12 -0.87
CA ARG A 149 -0.03 20.20 -0.79
C ARG A 149 -0.45 21.30 0.19
N GLU A 150 -1.72 21.72 0.16
CA GLU A 150 -2.22 22.76 1.08
C GLU A 150 -2.23 22.27 2.55
N MET A 151 -2.64 21.02 2.78
CA MET A 151 -2.55 20.40 4.11
C MET A 151 -1.09 20.36 4.61
N ALA A 152 -0.15 19.96 3.75
CA ALA A 152 1.27 19.92 4.07
C ALA A 152 1.81 21.31 4.44
N ARG A 153 1.46 22.34 3.67
CA ARG A 153 1.86 23.73 3.97
C ARG A 153 1.37 24.20 5.33
N ARG A 154 0.13 23.87 5.68
CA ARG A 154 -0.44 24.22 7.01
C ARG A 154 0.29 23.52 8.15
N SER A 155 0.58 22.23 8.01
CA SER A 155 1.33 21.44 9.00
C SER A 155 2.77 21.94 9.10
N GLY A 156 3.48 22.10 7.98
CA GLY A 156 4.88 22.49 7.91
C GLY A 156 5.17 23.86 8.50
N ARG A 157 4.28 24.86 8.36
CA ARG A 157 4.42 26.20 8.97
C ARG A 157 4.57 26.15 10.50
N ARG A 158 4.20 25.04 11.13
CA ARG A 158 4.26 24.83 12.58
C ARG A 158 5.24 23.74 12.98
N GLY A 159 6.10 23.31 12.03
CA GLY A 159 7.02 22.18 12.22
C GLY A 159 6.32 20.83 12.32
N GLY A 160 5.04 20.75 11.92
CA GLY A 160 4.25 19.52 11.87
C GLY A 160 4.54 18.70 10.62
N TRP A 161 4.07 17.44 10.59
CA TRP A 161 4.17 16.55 9.44
C TRP A 161 2.81 16.20 8.86
N LEU A 162 2.77 16.05 7.53
CA LEU A 162 1.72 15.33 6.82
C LEU A 162 2.36 14.09 6.18
N VAL A 163 2.02 12.92 6.70
CA VAL A 163 2.44 11.62 6.14
C VAL A 163 1.33 11.13 5.22
N VAL A 164 1.64 10.94 3.95
CA VAL A 164 0.70 10.46 2.93
C VAL A 164 1.16 9.06 2.49
N ASP A 165 0.38 8.05 2.85
CA ASP A 165 0.63 6.68 2.38
C ASP A 165 -0.02 6.48 1.01
N GLU A 166 0.79 6.45 -0.01
CA GLU A 166 0.42 6.28 -1.41
C GLU A 166 0.69 4.85 -1.92
N ALA A 167 0.54 3.84 -1.05
CA ALA A 167 0.80 2.44 -1.43
C ALA A 167 -0.05 1.97 -2.64
N PHE A 168 -1.17 2.61 -2.92
CA PHE A 168 -2.08 2.30 -4.01
C PHE A 168 -2.14 3.38 -5.11
N ALA A 169 -1.29 4.40 -5.06
CA ALA A 169 -1.38 5.52 -6.00
C ALA A 169 -0.81 5.22 -7.41
N ASP A 170 -0.10 4.10 -7.61
CA ASP A 170 0.43 3.75 -8.93
C ASP A 170 -0.67 3.52 -9.99
N VAL A 171 -1.89 3.15 -9.57
CA VAL A 171 -3.06 3.02 -10.47
C VAL A 171 -3.80 4.34 -10.71
N ALA A 172 -3.47 5.41 -9.96
CA ALA A 172 -4.06 6.74 -10.07
C ALA A 172 -2.97 7.79 -9.85
N PRO A 173 -1.95 7.87 -10.72
CA PRO A 173 -0.76 8.70 -10.52
C PRO A 173 -1.06 10.19 -10.42
N GLU A 174 -2.18 10.65 -10.97
CA GLU A 174 -2.65 12.04 -10.88
C GLU A 174 -3.00 12.48 -9.45
N LEU A 175 -3.23 11.53 -8.54
CA LEU A 175 -3.49 11.81 -7.12
C LEU A 175 -2.21 11.98 -6.30
N SER A 176 -1.05 11.58 -6.85
CA SER A 176 0.20 11.55 -6.09
C SER A 176 0.67 12.95 -5.73
N ALA A 177 0.98 13.12 -4.45
CA ALA A 177 1.60 14.32 -3.92
C ALA A 177 3.15 14.32 -4.07
N ALA A 178 3.73 13.31 -4.69
CA ALA A 178 5.18 13.19 -4.87
C ALA A 178 5.79 14.39 -5.60
N VAL A 179 5.07 14.99 -6.55
CA VAL A 179 5.48 16.21 -7.25
C VAL A 179 5.58 17.45 -6.34
N HIS A 180 5.03 17.38 -5.15
CA HIS A 180 5.05 18.44 -4.14
C HIS A 180 6.04 18.17 -3.01
N VAL A 181 6.79 17.09 -3.08
CA VAL A 181 7.86 16.76 -2.13
C VAL A 181 8.91 17.88 -2.16
N GLY A 182 9.35 18.30 -0.97
CA GLY A 182 10.09 19.56 -0.78
C GLY A 182 9.22 20.63 -0.09
N THR A 183 7.88 20.48 -0.09
CA THR A 183 7.03 21.24 0.82
C THR A 183 7.36 20.83 2.26
N PRO A 184 7.72 21.79 3.16
CA PRO A 184 8.08 21.44 4.53
C PRO A 184 7.05 20.57 5.23
N GLY A 185 7.52 19.47 5.82
CA GLY A 185 6.68 18.52 6.56
C GLY A 185 5.88 17.52 5.71
N LEU A 186 5.96 17.56 4.38
CA LEU A 186 5.35 16.54 3.52
C LEU A 186 6.23 15.31 3.42
N ILE A 187 5.64 14.14 3.71
CA ILE A 187 6.27 12.82 3.59
C ILE A 187 5.32 11.94 2.79
N VAL A 188 5.77 11.40 1.68
CA VAL A 188 4.99 10.48 0.84
C VAL A 188 5.61 9.09 0.93
N LEU A 189 4.81 8.08 1.28
CA LEU A 189 5.23 6.68 1.32
C LEU A 189 4.77 5.96 0.05
N ARG A 190 5.66 5.13 -0.51
CA ARG A 190 5.38 4.33 -1.72
C ARG A 190 5.67 2.86 -1.45
N SER A 191 4.81 1.98 -1.99
CA SER A 191 4.95 0.53 -1.87
C SER A 191 5.13 -0.10 -3.24
N PHE A 192 6.33 -0.57 -3.55
CA PHE A 192 6.61 -1.23 -4.83
C PHE A 192 5.78 -2.51 -5.02
N GLY A 193 5.52 -3.26 -3.96
CA GLY A 193 4.90 -4.58 -4.02
C GLY A 193 3.44 -4.61 -4.46
N LYS A 194 2.72 -3.48 -4.48
CA LYS A 194 1.28 -3.43 -4.79
C LYS A 194 1.03 -3.45 -6.29
N PHE A 195 1.35 -2.37 -6.98
CA PHE A 195 1.14 -2.23 -8.42
C PHE A 195 2.01 -3.18 -9.24
N PHE A 196 3.28 -3.34 -8.89
CA PHE A 196 4.18 -4.25 -9.60
C PHE A 196 3.94 -5.73 -9.26
N GLY A 197 3.03 -6.06 -8.33
CA GLY A 197 2.68 -7.45 -8.00
C GLY A 197 3.78 -8.25 -7.30
N LEU A 198 4.83 -7.59 -6.83
CA LEU A 198 6.04 -8.20 -6.26
C LEU A 198 6.17 -7.92 -4.75
N ALA A 199 5.11 -8.20 -3.99
CA ALA A 199 5.06 -7.92 -2.56
C ALA A 199 6.18 -8.63 -1.76
N GLY A 200 6.60 -9.82 -2.21
CA GLY A 200 7.69 -10.59 -1.61
C GLY A 200 9.08 -9.95 -1.76
N LEU A 201 9.24 -8.98 -2.68
CA LEU A 201 10.50 -8.27 -2.91
C LEU A 201 10.87 -7.35 -1.73
N ARG A 202 9.90 -7.00 -0.90
CA ARG A 202 10.05 -6.14 0.28
C ARG A 202 10.74 -4.82 -0.04
N LEU A 203 10.15 -4.02 -0.96
CA LEU A 203 10.69 -2.73 -1.34
C LEU A 203 9.65 -1.62 -1.17
N GLY A 204 10.07 -0.50 -0.57
CA GLY A 204 9.28 0.70 -0.39
C GLY A 204 10.15 1.95 -0.38
N PHE A 205 9.51 3.11 -0.45
CA PHE A 205 10.20 4.39 -0.51
C PHE A 205 9.49 5.42 0.36
N ALA A 206 10.26 6.31 0.99
CA ALA A 206 9.78 7.58 1.49
C ALA A 206 10.32 8.70 0.60
N LEU A 207 9.42 9.60 0.20
CA LEU A 207 9.75 10.81 -0.51
C LEU A 207 9.53 11.97 0.45
N ALA A 208 10.56 12.76 0.73
CA ALA A 208 10.52 13.83 1.70
C ALA A 208 11.51 14.95 1.35
N GLU A 209 11.54 16.03 2.13
CA GLU A 209 12.64 17.01 2.01
C GLU A 209 14.00 16.34 2.26
N PRO A 210 15.09 16.83 1.63
CA PRO A 210 16.41 16.15 1.64
C PRO A 210 16.93 15.83 3.03
N ALA A 211 16.76 16.73 3.99
CA ALA A 211 17.22 16.53 5.36
C ALA A 211 16.51 15.35 6.06
N LEU A 212 15.20 15.17 5.84
CA LEU A 212 14.47 14.05 6.42
C LEU A 212 14.76 12.76 5.66
N ALA A 213 14.87 12.81 4.32
CA ALA A 213 15.26 11.65 3.54
C ALA A 213 16.66 11.13 3.94
N ALA A 214 17.61 12.04 4.21
CA ALA A 214 18.94 11.67 4.76
C ALA A 214 18.82 10.98 6.13
N ARG A 215 18.05 11.54 7.05
CA ARG A 215 17.81 10.93 8.38
C ARG A 215 17.18 9.54 8.29
N LEU A 216 16.27 9.32 7.32
CA LEU A 216 15.67 7.99 7.09
C LEU A 216 16.72 7.02 6.57
N ARG A 217 17.58 7.43 5.64
CA ARG A 217 18.70 6.59 5.14
C ARG A 217 19.66 6.21 6.27
N GLU A 218 20.05 7.19 7.10
CA GLU A 218 20.90 6.94 8.28
C GLU A 218 20.26 5.94 9.25
N ALA A 219 18.96 6.10 9.52
CA ALA A 219 18.24 5.25 10.48
C ALA A 219 18.10 3.79 10.01
N PHE A 220 18.04 3.54 8.71
CA PHE A 220 18.08 2.19 8.15
C PHE A 220 19.49 1.61 8.09
N GLY A 221 20.52 2.46 8.12
CA GLY A 221 21.90 2.05 7.97
C GLY A 221 22.27 1.58 6.55
N PRO A 222 23.43 0.96 6.39
CA PRO A 222 23.88 0.44 5.10
C PRO A 222 23.01 -0.77 4.68
N TRP A 223 22.86 -0.96 3.37
CA TRP A 223 22.20 -2.13 2.76
C TRP A 223 20.72 -2.37 3.17
N PRO A 224 19.86 -1.36 3.15
CA PRO A 224 18.47 -1.49 3.62
C PRO A 224 17.62 -2.43 2.76
N VAL A 225 18.03 -2.71 1.51
CA VAL A 225 17.32 -3.57 0.56
C VAL A 225 18.27 -4.51 -0.18
N ALA A 226 17.76 -5.67 -0.58
CA ALA A 226 18.54 -6.69 -1.27
C ALA A 226 18.94 -6.27 -2.70
N GLY A 227 20.11 -6.73 -3.17
CA GLY A 227 20.60 -6.45 -4.52
C GLY A 227 19.60 -6.78 -5.64
N PRO A 228 18.94 -7.96 -5.64
CA PRO A 228 17.88 -8.29 -6.58
C PRO A 228 16.75 -7.25 -6.63
N ALA A 229 16.35 -6.70 -5.47
CA ALA A 229 15.29 -5.71 -5.41
C ALA A 229 15.65 -4.39 -6.10
N LEU A 230 16.93 -3.99 -6.03
CA LEU A 230 17.44 -2.79 -6.69
C LEU A 230 17.34 -2.92 -8.21
N GLU A 231 17.78 -4.05 -8.75
CA GLU A 231 17.80 -4.27 -10.21
C GLU A 231 16.38 -4.46 -10.79
N ILE A 232 15.56 -5.28 -10.14
CA ILE A 232 14.17 -5.51 -10.58
C ILE A 232 13.38 -4.20 -10.57
N ALA A 233 13.47 -3.39 -9.51
CA ALA A 233 12.72 -2.16 -9.42
C ALA A 233 13.19 -1.12 -10.42
N ARG A 234 14.50 -1.02 -10.67
CA ARG A 234 15.06 -0.12 -11.66
C ARG A 234 14.57 -0.47 -13.07
N ALA A 235 14.53 -1.75 -13.43
CA ALA A 235 13.98 -2.23 -14.69
C ALA A 235 12.47 -1.93 -14.79
N ALA A 236 11.71 -2.24 -13.75
CA ALA A 236 10.27 -2.04 -13.71
C ALA A 236 9.85 -0.56 -13.82
N PHE A 237 10.58 0.36 -13.18
CA PHE A 237 10.32 1.80 -13.28
C PHE A 237 10.60 2.38 -14.66
N ALA A 238 11.44 1.74 -15.45
CA ALA A 238 11.76 2.16 -16.81
C ALA A 238 10.81 1.58 -17.88
N ASP A 239 9.99 0.60 -17.53
CA ASP A 239 9.10 -0.10 -18.49
C ASP A 239 7.73 0.59 -18.59
N GLU A 240 7.70 1.73 -19.28
CA GLU A 240 6.47 2.51 -19.51
C GLU A 240 5.39 1.71 -20.25
N SER A 241 5.78 0.80 -21.13
CA SER A 241 4.86 -0.06 -21.88
C SER A 241 4.10 -1.01 -20.95
N TRP A 242 4.82 -1.72 -20.08
CA TRP A 242 4.22 -2.59 -19.07
C TRP A 242 3.36 -1.79 -18.08
N ILE A 243 3.84 -0.66 -17.61
CA ILE A 243 3.12 0.21 -16.67
C ILE A 243 1.78 0.66 -17.26
N SER A 244 1.79 1.18 -18.50
CA SER A 244 0.57 1.69 -19.13
C SER A 244 -0.42 0.58 -19.46
N SER A 245 0.05 -0.57 -19.98
CA SER A 245 -0.80 -1.72 -20.27
C SER A 245 -1.39 -2.33 -19.01
N THR A 246 -0.60 -2.40 -17.93
CA THR A 246 -1.04 -2.93 -16.64
C THR A 246 -2.11 -2.05 -16.00
N ARG A 247 -1.97 -0.72 -16.04
CA ARG A 247 -3.03 0.18 -15.55
C ARG A 247 -4.37 -0.05 -16.26
N ARG A 248 -4.37 -0.16 -17.59
CA ARG A 248 -5.59 -0.47 -18.36
C ARG A 248 -6.20 -1.81 -17.96
N ARG A 249 -5.38 -2.86 -17.91
CA ARG A 249 -5.82 -4.20 -17.52
C ARG A 249 -6.42 -4.24 -16.13
N LEU A 250 -5.82 -3.54 -15.17
CA LEU A 250 -6.33 -3.44 -13.80
C LEU A 250 -7.68 -2.70 -13.76
N ALA A 251 -7.82 -1.61 -14.50
CA ALA A 251 -9.07 -0.86 -14.57
C ALA A 251 -10.21 -1.71 -15.19
N GLU A 252 -9.93 -2.45 -16.27
CA GLU A 252 -10.90 -3.37 -16.89
C GLU A 252 -11.32 -4.49 -15.93
N ALA A 253 -10.36 -5.10 -15.24
CA ALA A 253 -10.65 -6.14 -14.26
C ALA A 253 -11.42 -5.62 -13.04
N ALA A 254 -11.12 -4.41 -12.60
CA ALA A 254 -11.84 -3.77 -11.51
C ALA A 254 -13.30 -3.48 -11.90
N ALA A 255 -13.55 -3.02 -13.12
CA ALA A 255 -14.90 -2.83 -13.64
C ALA A 255 -15.67 -4.16 -13.78
N ARG A 256 -14.99 -5.24 -14.22
CA ARG A 256 -15.56 -6.60 -14.23
C ARG A 256 -15.95 -7.07 -12.84
N LEU A 257 -15.10 -6.81 -11.84
CA LEU A 257 -15.40 -7.16 -10.44
C LEU A 257 -16.58 -6.37 -9.90
N ASP A 258 -16.69 -5.07 -10.19
CA ASP A 258 -17.84 -4.25 -9.81
C ASP A 258 -19.14 -4.83 -10.37
N ALA A 259 -19.16 -5.20 -11.65
CA ALA A 259 -20.33 -5.80 -12.30
C ALA A 259 -20.71 -7.15 -11.66
N LEU A 260 -19.71 -8.00 -11.38
CA LEU A 260 -19.93 -9.29 -10.74
C LEU A 260 -20.51 -9.12 -9.33
N LEU A 261 -19.91 -8.28 -8.50
CA LEU A 261 -20.37 -8.06 -7.13
C LEU A 261 -21.80 -7.49 -7.10
N ALA A 262 -22.10 -6.51 -7.96
CA ALA A 262 -23.45 -5.95 -8.08
C ALA A 262 -24.47 -7.00 -8.54
N ALA A 263 -24.15 -7.84 -9.50
CA ALA A 263 -25.02 -8.92 -9.98
C ALA A 263 -25.31 -9.98 -8.90
N ARG A 264 -24.48 -10.05 -7.86
CA ARG A 264 -24.63 -10.95 -6.69
C ARG A 264 -25.18 -10.24 -5.45
N GLY A 265 -25.74 -9.03 -5.62
CA GLY A 265 -26.38 -8.29 -4.53
C GLY A 265 -25.43 -7.56 -3.57
N LEU A 266 -24.11 -7.59 -3.80
CA LEU A 266 -23.17 -6.84 -2.98
C LEU A 266 -23.14 -5.39 -3.46
N ARG A 267 -23.30 -4.46 -2.52
CA ARG A 267 -23.18 -3.02 -2.81
C ARG A 267 -21.71 -2.60 -2.80
N VAL A 268 -21.16 -2.25 -3.95
CA VAL A 268 -19.81 -1.68 -4.04
C VAL A 268 -19.80 -0.31 -3.39
N LEU A 269 -18.95 -0.14 -2.37
CA LEU A 269 -18.78 1.10 -1.60
C LEU A 269 -17.66 1.97 -2.17
N GLY A 270 -16.67 1.35 -2.83
CA GLY A 270 -15.52 2.03 -3.39
C GLY A 270 -14.32 1.10 -3.59
N GLY A 271 -13.14 1.68 -3.75
CA GLY A 271 -11.91 0.92 -3.96
C GLY A 271 -10.93 1.61 -4.90
N THR A 272 -9.96 0.85 -5.33
CA THR A 272 -8.98 1.22 -6.37
C THR A 272 -8.99 0.15 -7.45
N ASP A 273 -8.25 0.35 -8.55
CA ASP A 273 -8.12 -0.68 -9.57
C ASP A 273 -7.33 -1.93 -9.12
N LEU A 274 -6.97 -2.01 -7.84
CA LEU A 274 -6.34 -3.19 -7.22
C LEU A 274 -7.28 -3.96 -6.27
N TYR A 275 -8.38 -3.33 -5.85
CA TYR A 275 -9.38 -3.96 -4.97
C TYR A 275 -10.69 -3.21 -4.98
N ARG A 276 -11.76 -3.88 -4.56
CA ARG A 276 -13.08 -3.31 -4.30
C ARG A 276 -13.54 -3.58 -2.88
N LEU A 277 -14.07 -2.56 -2.21
CA LEU A 277 -14.80 -2.69 -0.96
C LEU A 277 -16.29 -2.82 -1.29
N ALA A 278 -16.92 -3.85 -0.78
CA ALA A 278 -18.36 -4.06 -0.94
C ALA A 278 -19.01 -4.35 0.42
N SER A 279 -20.30 -4.08 0.52
CA SER A 279 -21.11 -4.42 1.71
C SER A 279 -22.26 -5.33 1.34
N HIS A 280 -22.63 -6.20 2.31
CA HIS A 280 -23.80 -7.09 2.25
C HIS A 280 -24.25 -7.41 3.65
N ASP A 281 -25.58 -7.56 3.87
CA ASP A 281 -26.11 -7.91 5.21
C ASP A 281 -25.60 -9.28 5.68
N ASP A 282 -25.45 -10.24 4.77
CA ASP A 282 -24.91 -11.58 5.03
C ASP A 282 -23.40 -11.71 4.75
N ALA A 283 -22.62 -10.62 4.85
CA ALA A 283 -21.20 -10.64 4.49
C ALA A 283 -20.39 -11.73 5.20
N GLN A 284 -20.75 -12.09 6.44
CA GLN A 284 -20.08 -13.16 7.17
C GLN A 284 -20.38 -14.56 6.58
N ALA A 285 -21.61 -14.79 6.12
CA ALA A 285 -21.98 -16.02 5.43
C ALA A 285 -21.29 -16.11 4.05
N ILE A 286 -21.23 -15.00 3.31
CA ILE A 286 -20.49 -14.90 2.05
C ILE A 286 -19.01 -15.20 2.28
N PHE A 287 -18.40 -14.63 3.31
CA PHE A 287 -17.00 -14.91 3.65
C PHE A 287 -16.76 -16.40 3.94
N ALA A 288 -17.67 -17.03 4.71
CA ALA A 288 -17.57 -18.46 5.02
C ALA A 288 -17.71 -19.34 3.75
N ARG A 289 -18.63 -19.00 2.86
CA ARG A 289 -18.84 -19.69 1.58
C ARG A 289 -17.64 -19.56 0.65
N LEU A 290 -17.09 -18.34 0.51
CA LEU A 290 -15.86 -18.09 -0.25
C LEU A 290 -14.68 -18.88 0.32
N GLY A 291 -14.52 -18.88 1.66
CA GLY A 291 -13.48 -19.65 2.33
C GLY A 291 -13.61 -21.15 2.10
N ALA A 292 -14.81 -21.72 2.17
CA ALA A 292 -15.06 -23.12 1.84
C ALA A 292 -14.76 -23.45 0.38
N ALA A 293 -14.89 -22.47 -0.54
CA ALA A 293 -14.49 -22.57 -1.94
C ALA A 293 -13.00 -22.29 -2.17
N GLY A 294 -12.17 -22.10 -1.13
CA GLY A 294 -10.74 -21.81 -1.25
C GLY A 294 -10.43 -20.41 -1.76
N ILE A 295 -11.29 -19.44 -1.46
CA ILE A 295 -11.11 -18.02 -1.83
C ILE A 295 -11.03 -17.20 -0.54
N LEU A 296 -9.91 -16.51 -0.36
CA LEU A 296 -9.70 -15.62 0.79
C LEU A 296 -9.97 -14.18 0.39
N VAL A 297 -10.94 -13.53 1.04
CA VAL A 297 -11.22 -12.10 0.96
C VAL A 297 -10.94 -11.42 2.30
N ARG A 298 -10.86 -10.09 2.32
CA ARG A 298 -10.60 -9.33 3.55
C ARG A 298 -11.90 -8.98 4.26
N ARG A 299 -11.97 -9.26 5.56
CA ARG A 299 -13.01 -8.77 6.48
C ARG A 299 -12.51 -7.58 7.28
N PHE A 300 -13.43 -6.85 7.91
CA PHE A 300 -13.12 -5.73 8.79
C PHE A 300 -13.87 -5.85 10.12
N GLU A 301 -13.16 -5.63 11.22
CA GLU A 301 -13.77 -5.63 12.56
C GLU A 301 -14.63 -4.39 12.80
N ILE A 302 -14.27 -3.28 12.16
CA ILE A 302 -14.97 -2.00 12.27
C ILE A 302 -16.40 -2.06 11.67
N ASP A 303 -16.62 -2.91 10.67
CA ASP A 303 -17.94 -3.13 10.08
C ASP A 303 -18.03 -4.58 9.58
N PRO A 304 -18.89 -5.42 10.24
CA PRO A 304 -19.05 -6.83 9.88
C PRO A 304 -19.74 -7.06 8.53
N HIS A 305 -20.33 -6.03 7.94
CA HIS A 305 -20.97 -6.08 6.62
C HIS A 305 -19.96 -5.85 5.47
N TRP A 306 -18.74 -5.49 5.78
CA TRP A 306 -17.72 -5.15 4.79
C TRP A 306 -16.86 -6.34 4.38
N LEU A 307 -16.69 -6.48 3.06
CA LEU A 307 -15.72 -7.38 2.44
C LEU A 307 -14.91 -6.60 1.40
N ARG A 308 -13.59 -6.76 1.42
CA ARG A 308 -12.73 -6.21 0.37
C ARG A 308 -12.18 -7.35 -0.49
N PHE A 309 -12.35 -7.19 -1.80
CA PHE A 309 -11.97 -8.16 -2.83
C PHE A 309 -10.79 -7.61 -3.64
N GLY A 310 -9.70 -8.36 -3.74
CA GLY A 310 -8.68 -8.19 -4.76
C GLY A 310 -9.16 -8.73 -6.10
N LEU A 311 -8.30 -8.68 -7.12
CA LEU A 311 -8.63 -9.12 -8.47
C LEU A 311 -8.22 -10.59 -8.67
N PRO A 312 -9.10 -11.43 -9.25
CA PRO A 312 -8.73 -12.78 -9.66
C PRO A 312 -7.63 -12.79 -10.75
N PRO A 313 -6.63 -13.70 -10.65
CA PRO A 313 -5.48 -13.71 -11.56
C PRO A 313 -5.78 -14.21 -12.98
N ASP A 314 -6.76 -15.11 -13.13
CA ASP A 314 -7.08 -15.79 -14.39
C ASP A 314 -8.57 -16.15 -14.46
N GLU A 315 -9.00 -16.63 -15.65
CA GLU A 315 -10.40 -16.98 -15.89
C GLU A 315 -10.91 -18.15 -15.05
N ALA A 316 -10.04 -19.03 -14.58
CA ALA A 316 -10.44 -20.11 -13.68
C ALA A 316 -10.80 -19.55 -12.27
N ALA A 317 -9.99 -18.60 -11.79
CA ALA A 317 -10.26 -17.89 -10.56
C ALA A 317 -11.53 -17.01 -10.64
N TRP A 318 -11.78 -16.37 -11.79
CA TRP A 318 -13.02 -15.62 -12.03
C TRP A 318 -14.26 -16.52 -11.97
N ARG A 319 -14.26 -17.66 -12.67
CA ARG A 319 -15.37 -18.63 -12.63
C ARG A 319 -15.61 -19.14 -11.20
N ARG A 320 -14.54 -19.52 -10.49
CA ARG A 320 -14.65 -20.01 -9.12
C ARG A 320 -15.22 -18.95 -8.16
N LEU A 321 -14.83 -17.69 -8.34
CA LEU A 321 -15.40 -16.58 -7.57
C LEU A 321 -16.90 -16.39 -7.89
N GLU A 322 -17.26 -16.43 -9.16
CA GLU A 322 -18.65 -16.29 -9.61
C GLU A 322 -19.55 -17.40 -9.07
N GLU A 323 -19.11 -18.67 -9.13
CA GLU A 323 -19.80 -19.82 -8.59
C GLU A 323 -19.94 -19.72 -7.07
N ALA A 324 -18.90 -19.33 -6.35
CA ALA A 324 -18.92 -19.21 -4.89
C ALA A 324 -19.76 -18.03 -4.38
N LEU A 325 -20.09 -17.07 -5.22
CA LEU A 325 -20.99 -15.95 -4.91
C LEU A 325 -22.45 -16.26 -5.25
N THR A 326 -22.74 -17.38 -5.89
CA THR A 326 -24.13 -17.86 -6.14
C THR A 326 -24.71 -18.48 -4.89
#